data_260fdf0d21ea8393e7a391f07d2f4232
#
_entry.id   260fdf0d21ea8393e7a391f07d2f4232
#
_cell.length_a   1.000
_cell.length_b   1.000
_cell.length_c   1.000
_cell.angle_alpha   90.00
_cell.angle_beta   90.00
_cell.angle_gamma   90.00
#
_symmetry.space_group_name_H-M   'P 1'
#
loop_
_entity.id
_entity.type
_entity.pdbx_description
1 polymer ?
#
loop_
_entity_poly.entity_id
_entity_poly.type
_entity_poly.pdbx_seq_one_letter_code
_entity_poly.pdbx_strand_id
1 'polypeptide(L)'
;MTDQSKIRNFSIIAHIDHGKSTLSDRLIEKCNAVSQREMESQLLDNMDLERERGITIKARAVKLNYQAADGETYELNLIDTPGHVDFNYEVSRSLAACEGAVLIVDAAQGIEAQTLANTFLALEHDLEILPVVNKIDLPAADPQRVKDEIENVIGLPAQDAPEISAKVGLNIDAGLEDIVKNVPAPKGDPAAPLQALIFDSQYDAYRGVIVYFRVMEGTIKTGMRVKMMASGASYEVLECGHLLPLGMEPCGELIAGEVGYFTASIKNVKDTQVGDTVTEAGRPAAEPLPGYRPARAMVYCGIYTEDGSKYPDLRDALEKLQLNDASLSFEPESSAALGFGFRCGVLGMLHMEIIQERLEREFDLDLITTLPSVIYRITKTDGTVVMVDNPHNYPDPAVIELAEEPYAKVSIVSPPDYVGNIMPMCQERRGEFKDMQYLDTNLVELHYSMPLGEIIYDFFATLKARTKGYASLDYELDKYEPSELVKVDMLLNGDQVDALSFIAHREKAYPRARRLCEKLRDNIPRQLFEVPVQAAIGGKVIARETVRAMRKDVLAKCYGGDITRKKKLLEKQKEGKKKMRSLGTVQIPPEAFMAVLKLDEE
;
A
#
# COMPACT_ATOMS: atom_id res chain seq x y z
N MET A 1 29.24 2.74 27.39
CA MET A 1 29.24 3.34 26.04
C MET A 1 29.32 2.21 25.04
N THR A 2 28.38 2.12 24.14
CA THR A 2 28.40 1.13 23.06
C THR A 2 29.60 1.43 22.17
N ASP A 3 30.38 0.40 21.81
CA ASP A 3 31.49 0.56 20.86
C ASP A 3 30.89 0.61 19.45
N GLN A 4 30.95 1.76 18.78
CA GLN A 4 30.42 2.00 17.45
C GLN A 4 30.90 0.96 16.43
N SER A 5 32.14 0.44 16.59
CA SER A 5 32.66 -0.60 15.69
C SER A 5 31.90 -1.92 15.76
N LYS A 6 31.14 -2.14 16.81
CA LYS A 6 30.30 -3.34 17.05
C LYS A 6 28.83 -3.16 16.74
N ILE A 7 28.42 -2.03 16.19
CA ILE A 7 27.06 -1.79 15.75
C ILE A 7 26.89 -2.27 14.30
N ARG A 8 25.77 -2.93 13.99
CA ARG A 8 25.36 -3.32 12.63
C ARG A 8 23.90 -2.92 12.41
N ASN A 9 23.70 -1.95 11.54
CA ASN A 9 22.34 -1.52 11.15
C ASN A 9 22.02 -2.14 9.79
N PHE A 10 21.00 -2.96 9.73
CA PHE A 10 20.63 -3.64 8.51
C PHE A 10 19.13 -3.81 8.39
N SER A 11 18.68 -3.92 7.17
CA SER A 11 17.30 -4.27 6.82
C SER A 11 17.25 -5.64 6.15
N ILE A 12 16.08 -6.26 6.18
CA ILE A 12 15.81 -7.48 5.42
C ILE A 12 14.92 -7.12 4.24
N ILE A 13 15.41 -7.36 3.03
CA ILE A 13 14.69 -7.17 1.79
C ILE A 13 14.38 -8.50 1.14
N ALA A 14 13.16 -8.66 0.65
CA ALA A 14 12.72 -9.91 0.07
C ALA A 14 11.51 -9.68 -0.84
N HIS A 15 11.26 -10.61 -1.76
CA HIS A 15 9.95 -10.73 -2.37
C HIS A 15 8.91 -11.24 -1.36
N ILE A 16 7.62 -11.04 -1.65
CA ILE A 16 6.51 -11.58 -0.84
C ILE A 16 6.67 -13.10 -0.76
N ASP A 17 6.41 -13.67 0.40
CA ASP A 17 6.50 -15.11 0.69
C ASP A 17 7.91 -15.73 0.65
N HIS A 18 8.99 -14.98 0.42
CA HIS A 18 10.37 -15.52 0.50
C HIS A 18 10.83 -15.83 1.92
N GLY A 19 10.06 -15.43 2.94
CA GLY A 19 10.27 -15.81 4.34
C GLY A 19 10.95 -14.74 5.19
N LYS A 20 10.76 -13.46 4.86
CA LYS A 20 11.30 -12.30 5.58
C LYS A 20 10.93 -12.32 7.07
N SER A 21 9.64 -12.27 7.42
CA SER A 21 9.16 -12.24 8.82
C SER A 21 9.59 -13.50 9.58
N THR A 22 9.63 -14.67 8.91
CA THR A 22 10.12 -15.91 9.51
C THR A 22 11.61 -15.84 9.84
N LEU A 23 12.43 -15.20 8.98
CA LEU A 23 13.84 -15.00 9.30
C LEU A 23 14.02 -14.00 10.45
N SER A 24 13.28 -12.89 10.45
CA SER A 24 13.28 -11.92 11.55
C SER A 24 13.01 -12.60 12.89
N ASP A 25 12.00 -13.49 12.97
CA ASP A 25 11.71 -14.28 14.17
C ASP A 25 12.91 -15.16 14.59
N ARG A 26 13.58 -15.82 13.63
CA ARG A 26 14.75 -16.65 13.93
C ARG A 26 15.95 -15.86 14.42
N LEU A 27 16.17 -14.66 13.88
CA LEU A 27 17.23 -13.77 14.37
C LEU A 27 16.95 -13.36 15.83
N ILE A 28 15.72 -12.98 16.15
CA ILE A 28 15.28 -12.63 17.52
C ILE A 28 15.47 -13.81 18.47
N GLU A 29 15.06 -15.02 18.07
CA GLU A 29 15.21 -16.25 18.85
C GLU A 29 16.70 -16.57 19.12
N LYS A 30 17.55 -16.52 18.09
CA LYS A 30 19.00 -16.81 18.19
C LYS A 30 19.74 -15.82 19.06
N CYS A 31 19.36 -14.55 19.02
CA CYS A 31 19.91 -13.52 19.89
C CYS A 31 19.36 -13.59 21.34
N ASN A 32 18.47 -14.52 21.66
CA ASN A 32 17.78 -14.64 22.95
C ASN A 32 17.14 -13.32 23.42
N ALA A 33 16.67 -12.51 22.49
CA ALA A 33 16.07 -11.21 22.77
C ALA A 33 14.68 -11.32 23.41
N VAL A 34 14.04 -12.48 23.28
CA VAL A 34 12.72 -12.81 23.84
C VAL A 34 12.76 -14.21 24.45
N SER A 35 12.06 -14.41 25.57
CA SER A 35 11.99 -15.73 26.18
C SER A 35 11.19 -16.71 25.31
N GLN A 36 11.51 -18.00 25.36
CA GLN A 36 10.79 -19.03 24.59
C GLN A 36 9.27 -19.08 24.86
N ARG A 37 8.81 -18.56 26.00
CA ARG A 37 7.38 -18.53 26.35
C ARG A 37 6.63 -17.36 25.72
N GLU A 38 7.36 -16.29 25.40
CA GLU A 38 6.83 -15.04 24.80
C GLU A 38 7.07 -15.00 23.30
N MET A 39 7.79 -15.99 22.76
CA MET A 39 8.04 -16.09 21.32
C MET A 39 6.78 -16.54 20.60
N GLU A 40 6.26 -15.66 19.75
CA GLU A 40 5.14 -15.89 18.84
C GLU A 40 5.63 -15.87 17.38
N SER A 41 4.89 -16.45 16.48
CA SER A 41 5.18 -16.33 15.05
C SER A 41 4.85 -14.91 14.56
N GLN A 42 5.70 -14.37 13.69
CA GLN A 42 5.57 -13.00 13.18
C GLN A 42 5.56 -11.95 14.30
N LEU A 43 6.53 -12.06 15.22
CA LEU A 43 6.60 -11.25 16.44
C LEU A 43 6.70 -9.74 16.12
N LEU A 44 7.32 -9.38 15.02
CA LEU A 44 7.45 -7.99 14.60
C LEU A 44 6.19 -7.44 13.93
N ASP A 45 5.33 -8.32 13.39
CA ASP A 45 4.05 -7.95 12.79
C ASP A 45 3.01 -7.73 13.90
N ASN A 46 2.84 -6.48 14.32
CA ASN A 46 2.01 -6.12 15.48
C ASN A 46 0.53 -5.97 15.17
N MET A 47 0.19 -5.75 13.91
CA MET A 47 -1.19 -5.62 13.49
C MET A 47 -1.79 -7.00 13.22
N ASP A 48 -3.02 -7.24 13.66
CA ASP A 48 -3.73 -8.47 13.32
C ASP A 48 -3.82 -8.65 11.79
N LEU A 49 -3.96 -7.56 11.05
CA LEU A 49 -3.98 -7.54 9.59
C LEU A 49 -2.66 -8.01 8.95
N GLU A 50 -1.51 -7.67 9.52
CA GLU A 50 -0.20 -8.15 9.06
C GLU A 50 -0.11 -9.67 9.20
N ARG A 51 -0.53 -10.20 10.34
CA ARG A 51 -0.53 -11.64 10.64
C ARG A 51 -1.54 -12.41 9.78
N GLU A 52 -2.75 -11.88 9.60
CA GLU A 52 -3.79 -12.50 8.77
C GLU A 52 -3.41 -12.57 7.30
N ARG A 53 -2.81 -11.49 6.77
CA ARG A 53 -2.41 -11.39 5.36
C ARG A 53 -1.01 -11.94 5.08
N GLY A 54 -0.21 -12.22 6.12
CA GLY A 54 1.17 -12.70 5.99
C GLY A 54 2.13 -11.68 5.38
N ILE A 55 1.85 -10.39 5.51
CA ILE A 55 2.67 -9.30 4.97
C ILE A 55 2.99 -8.27 6.05
N THR A 56 4.21 -7.75 6.05
CA THR A 56 4.56 -6.59 6.86
C THR A 56 4.01 -5.33 6.18
N ILE A 57 3.24 -4.54 6.91
CA ILE A 57 2.64 -3.28 6.44
C ILE A 57 3.51 -2.11 6.88
N LYS A 58 3.95 -2.11 8.14
CA LYS A 58 4.72 -1.02 8.73
C LYS A 58 6.14 -1.45 9.10
N ALA A 59 7.12 -0.62 8.74
CA ALA A 59 8.50 -0.85 9.13
C ALA A 59 8.67 -0.81 10.66
N ARG A 60 9.51 -1.70 11.20
CA ARG A 60 9.81 -1.77 12.62
C ARG A 60 11.30 -1.97 12.86
N ALA A 61 11.86 -1.17 13.77
CA ALA A 61 13.24 -1.32 14.19
C ALA A 61 13.31 -2.07 15.53
N VAL A 62 14.28 -2.98 15.66
CA VAL A 62 14.56 -3.68 16.92
C VAL A 62 16.06 -3.86 17.12
N LYS A 63 16.47 -3.66 18.36
CA LYS A 63 17.83 -3.90 18.83
C LYS A 63 17.97 -5.33 19.31
N LEU A 64 18.98 -6.03 18.81
CA LEU A 64 19.37 -7.38 19.21
C LEU A 64 20.83 -7.37 19.66
N ASN A 65 21.15 -8.18 20.66
CA ASN A 65 22.54 -8.40 21.08
C ASN A 65 22.95 -9.82 20.67
N TYR A 66 23.96 -9.92 19.83
CA TYR A 66 24.46 -11.19 19.32
C TYR A 66 25.90 -11.43 19.79
N GLN A 67 26.13 -12.60 20.37
CA GLN A 67 27.48 -13.06 20.71
C GLN A 67 28.06 -13.83 19.52
N ALA A 68 29.00 -13.21 18.82
CA ALA A 68 29.59 -13.79 17.62
C ALA A 68 30.65 -14.85 17.92
N ALA A 69 31.07 -15.59 16.91
CA ALA A 69 32.05 -16.65 16.99
C ALA A 69 33.46 -16.15 17.42
N ASP A 70 33.77 -14.86 17.25
CA ASP A 70 34.97 -14.21 17.73
C ASP A 70 34.99 -13.98 19.25
N GLY A 71 33.88 -14.28 19.94
CA GLY A 71 33.70 -14.10 21.38
C GLY A 71 33.25 -12.71 21.80
N GLU A 72 33.05 -11.79 20.84
CA GLU A 72 32.61 -10.42 21.09
C GLU A 72 31.09 -10.31 20.97
N THR A 73 30.49 -9.31 21.61
CA THR A 73 29.07 -9.04 21.52
C THR A 73 28.83 -7.87 20.57
N TYR A 74 27.99 -8.09 19.57
CA TYR A 74 27.59 -7.08 18.59
C TYR A 74 26.17 -6.61 18.87
N GLU A 75 25.95 -5.33 18.65
CA GLU A 75 24.63 -4.70 18.62
C GLU A 75 24.10 -4.75 17.19
N LEU A 76 23.03 -5.50 16.98
CA LEU A 76 22.38 -5.66 15.69
C LEU A 76 21.07 -4.87 15.72
N ASN A 77 20.98 -3.82 14.92
CA ASN A 77 19.74 -3.06 14.74
C ASN A 77 19.07 -3.54 13.46
N LEU A 78 18.06 -4.41 13.61
CA LEU A 78 17.24 -4.90 12.52
C LEU A 78 16.12 -3.90 12.25
N ILE A 79 16.05 -3.38 11.03
CA ILE A 79 14.90 -2.59 10.55
C ILE A 79 14.11 -3.45 9.58
N ASP A 80 13.00 -4.01 10.05
CA ASP A 80 12.10 -4.83 9.25
C ASP A 80 11.28 -3.96 8.30
N THR A 81 11.19 -4.33 7.02
CA THR A 81 10.59 -3.50 5.96
C THR A 81 9.40 -4.22 5.33
N PRO A 82 8.39 -3.51 4.82
CA PRO A 82 7.38 -4.10 3.95
C PRO A 82 8.00 -4.77 2.72
N GLY A 83 7.34 -5.79 2.18
CA GLY A 83 7.78 -6.48 0.96
C GLY A 83 6.92 -6.17 -0.27
N HIS A 84 5.84 -5.38 -0.13
CA HIS A 84 4.88 -5.12 -1.21
C HIS A 84 5.18 -3.80 -1.94
N VAL A 85 4.95 -3.76 -3.26
CA VAL A 85 5.20 -2.60 -4.12
C VAL A 85 4.52 -1.31 -3.64
N ASP A 86 3.30 -1.40 -3.10
CA ASP A 86 2.57 -0.23 -2.57
C ASP A 86 3.34 0.48 -1.44
N PHE A 87 4.24 -0.21 -0.75
CA PHE A 87 5.00 0.30 0.38
C PHE A 87 6.47 0.63 0.07
N ASN A 88 6.86 0.74 -1.21
CA ASN A 88 8.23 1.08 -1.62
C ASN A 88 8.77 2.34 -0.93
N TYR A 89 7.88 3.31 -0.63
CA TYR A 89 8.24 4.50 0.13
C TYR A 89 8.74 4.18 1.55
N GLU A 90 8.11 3.22 2.24
CA GLU A 90 8.54 2.78 3.58
C GLU A 90 9.83 1.97 3.52
N VAL A 91 10.00 1.16 2.47
CA VAL A 91 11.25 0.43 2.22
C VAL A 91 12.41 1.40 2.06
N SER A 92 12.29 2.39 1.17
CA SER A 92 13.34 3.40 0.93
C SER A 92 13.76 4.14 2.21
N ARG A 93 12.79 4.52 3.06
CA ARG A 93 13.08 5.19 4.35
C ARG A 93 13.87 4.32 5.31
N SER A 94 13.48 3.07 5.41
CA SER A 94 14.13 2.09 6.29
C SER A 94 15.55 1.78 5.83
N LEU A 95 15.75 1.63 4.51
CA LEU A 95 17.06 1.40 3.93
C LEU A 95 18.02 2.57 4.20
N ALA A 96 17.58 3.82 4.09
CA ALA A 96 18.40 4.99 4.38
C ALA A 96 18.89 5.06 5.86
N ALA A 97 18.27 4.29 6.75
CA ALA A 97 18.72 4.17 8.14
C ALA A 97 19.67 2.99 8.36
N CYS A 98 20.15 2.30 7.32
CA CYS A 98 20.98 1.10 7.38
C CYS A 98 22.35 1.31 6.73
N GLU A 99 23.30 0.43 7.04
CA GLU A 99 24.56 0.22 6.32
C GLU A 99 24.52 -1.03 5.46
N GLY A 100 23.63 -1.98 5.75
CA GLY A 100 23.51 -3.21 4.99
C GLY A 100 22.07 -3.64 4.74
N ALA A 101 21.90 -4.50 3.75
CA ALA A 101 20.62 -5.14 3.44
C ALA A 101 20.83 -6.65 3.25
N VAL A 102 20.08 -7.45 3.98
CA VAL A 102 20.03 -8.91 3.80
C VAL A 102 18.99 -9.22 2.72
N LEU A 103 19.45 -9.68 1.57
CA LEU A 103 18.60 -10.05 0.44
C LEU A 103 18.21 -11.52 0.54
N ILE A 104 16.95 -11.80 0.89
CA ILE A 104 16.44 -13.17 0.95
C ILE A 104 15.89 -13.60 -0.40
N VAL A 105 16.39 -14.73 -0.91
CA VAL A 105 15.89 -15.36 -2.13
C VAL A 105 15.45 -16.78 -1.84
N ASP A 106 14.27 -17.16 -2.32
CA ASP A 106 13.72 -18.51 -2.18
C ASP A 106 14.49 -19.50 -3.05
N ALA A 107 14.98 -20.60 -2.47
CA ALA A 107 15.76 -21.62 -3.16
C ALA A 107 14.98 -22.35 -4.28
N ALA A 108 13.65 -22.30 -4.26
CA ALA A 108 12.81 -22.93 -5.28
C ALA A 108 12.36 -21.93 -6.36
N GLN A 109 11.96 -20.71 -5.96
CA GLN A 109 11.43 -19.68 -6.87
C GLN A 109 12.55 -18.89 -7.58
N GLY A 110 13.62 -18.52 -6.85
CA GLY A 110 14.71 -17.70 -7.39
C GLY A 110 14.38 -16.21 -7.35
N ILE A 111 14.91 -15.46 -8.33
CA ILE A 111 14.74 -14.00 -8.42
C ILE A 111 13.37 -13.65 -8.98
N GLU A 112 12.71 -12.67 -8.37
CA GLU A 112 11.43 -12.10 -8.80
C GLU A 112 11.52 -10.56 -8.91
N ALA A 113 10.50 -9.89 -9.49
CA ALA A 113 10.54 -8.44 -9.77
C ALA A 113 10.83 -7.60 -8.52
N GLN A 114 10.19 -7.91 -7.39
CA GLN A 114 10.44 -7.18 -6.14
C GLN A 114 11.83 -7.44 -5.57
N THR A 115 12.43 -8.61 -5.85
CA THR A 115 13.83 -8.87 -5.52
C THR A 115 14.74 -7.86 -6.20
N LEU A 116 14.53 -7.64 -7.50
CA LEU A 116 15.29 -6.65 -8.29
C LEU A 116 15.01 -5.23 -7.82
N ALA A 117 13.73 -4.84 -7.70
CA ALA A 117 13.34 -3.50 -7.29
C ALA A 117 13.92 -3.12 -5.92
N ASN A 118 13.80 -4.00 -4.92
CA ASN A 118 14.35 -3.77 -3.58
C ASN A 118 15.89 -3.74 -3.57
N THR A 119 16.52 -4.55 -4.43
CA THR A 119 17.99 -4.52 -4.58
C THR A 119 18.45 -3.18 -5.16
N PHE A 120 17.77 -2.66 -6.20
CA PHE A 120 18.10 -1.35 -6.76
C PHE A 120 17.88 -0.23 -5.74
N LEU A 121 16.81 -0.27 -4.96
CA LEU A 121 16.60 0.69 -3.86
C LEU A 121 17.73 0.63 -2.83
N ALA A 122 18.22 -0.56 -2.47
CA ALA A 122 19.35 -0.70 -1.56
C ALA A 122 20.65 -0.13 -2.16
N LEU A 123 20.89 -0.33 -3.46
CA LEU A 123 22.03 0.23 -4.19
C LEU A 123 21.96 1.77 -4.28
N GLU A 124 20.79 2.36 -4.46
CA GLU A 124 20.60 3.82 -4.46
C GLU A 124 21.00 4.45 -3.11
N HIS A 125 20.90 3.69 -2.02
CA HIS A 125 21.35 4.11 -0.68
C HIS A 125 22.78 3.69 -0.33
N ASP A 126 23.54 3.16 -1.30
CA ASP A 126 24.95 2.72 -1.13
C ASP A 126 25.12 1.66 -0.03
N LEU A 127 24.15 0.74 0.11
CA LEU A 127 24.17 -0.32 1.12
C LEU A 127 25.01 -1.52 0.67
N GLU A 128 25.65 -2.19 1.64
CA GLU A 128 26.23 -3.51 1.44
C GLU A 128 25.11 -4.56 1.39
N ILE A 129 24.97 -5.28 0.26
CA ILE A 129 23.90 -6.24 0.07
C ILE A 129 24.42 -7.66 0.28
N LEU A 130 23.82 -8.38 1.22
CA LEU A 130 24.18 -9.74 1.60
C LEU A 130 23.12 -10.73 1.11
N PRO A 131 23.39 -11.52 0.05
CA PRO A 131 22.46 -12.54 -0.40
C PRO A 131 22.35 -13.68 0.60
N VAL A 132 21.13 -14.18 0.83
CA VAL A 132 20.83 -15.35 1.65
C VAL A 132 19.83 -16.21 0.91
N VAL A 133 20.15 -17.48 0.69
CA VAL A 133 19.28 -18.44 0.01
C VAL A 133 18.46 -19.18 1.06
N ASN A 134 17.14 -18.96 1.05
CA ASN A 134 16.20 -19.50 2.04
C ASN A 134 15.35 -20.65 1.50
N LYS A 135 14.68 -21.36 2.39
CA LYS A 135 13.79 -22.49 2.11
C LYS A 135 14.48 -23.69 1.48
N ILE A 136 15.73 -23.96 1.87
CA ILE A 136 16.48 -25.14 1.38
C ILE A 136 15.87 -26.48 1.84
N ASP A 137 14.90 -26.43 2.75
CA ASP A 137 14.10 -27.60 3.22
C ASP A 137 13.04 -28.05 2.20
N LEU A 138 12.75 -27.27 1.18
CA LEU A 138 11.74 -27.62 0.18
C LEU A 138 12.28 -28.69 -0.80
N PRO A 139 11.45 -29.65 -1.25
CA PRO A 139 11.86 -30.68 -2.23
C PRO A 139 12.28 -30.13 -3.59
N ALA A 140 11.79 -28.93 -3.95
CA ALA A 140 12.10 -28.24 -5.21
C ALA A 140 13.25 -27.23 -5.06
N ALA A 141 13.91 -27.17 -3.90
CA ALA A 141 15.00 -26.23 -3.65
C ALA A 141 16.23 -26.59 -4.51
N ASP A 142 16.78 -25.59 -5.18
CA ASP A 142 18.05 -25.66 -5.91
C ASP A 142 18.91 -24.43 -5.56
N PRO A 143 19.61 -24.47 -4.40
CA PRO A 143 20.40 -23.32 -3.93
C PRO A 143 21.49 -22.90 -4.91
N GLN A 144 22.14 -23.86 -5.59
CA GLN A 144 23.23 -23.53 -6.52
C GLN A 144 22.71 -22.75 -7.74
N ARG A 145 21.59 -23.19 -8.30
CA ARG A 145 20.93 -22.46 -9.40
C ARG A 145 20.61 -21.02 -8.98
N VAL A 146 20.07 -20.83 -7.79
CA VAL A 146 19.68 -19.49 -7.29
C VAL A 146 20.92 -18.61 -7.04
N LYS A 147 22.02 -19.16 -6.53
CA LYS A 147 23.28 -18.44 -6.39
C LYS A 147 23.83 -17.97 -7.73
N ASP A 148 23.84 -18.86 -8.72
CA ASP A 148 24.26 -18.54 -10.09
C ASP A 148 23.34 -17.47 -10.71
N GLU A 149 22.04 -17.54 -10.44
CA GLU A 149 21.05 -16.55 -10.88
C GLU A 149 21.29 -15.17 -10.24
N ILE A 150 21.60 -15.10 -8.95
CA ILE A 150 21.95 -13.84 -8.25
C ILE A 150 23.20 -13.21 -8.87
N GLU A 151 24.23 -14.00 -9.13
CA GLU A 151 25.47 -13.49 -9.75
C GLU A 151 25.25 -13.00 -11.18
N ASN A 152 24.50 -13.77 -11.98
CA ASN A 152 24.29 -13.46 -13.40
C ASN A 152 23.31 -12.32 -13.65
N VAL A 153 22.22 -12.24 -12.84
CA VAL A 153 21.13 -11.27 -13.05
C VAL A 153 21.37 -9.97 -12.27
N ILE A 154 21.77 -10.09 -11.01
CA ILE A 154 21.95 -8.91 -10.13
C ILE A 154 23.40 -8.43 -10.15
N GLY A 155 24.36 -9.34 -10.33
CA GLY A 155 25.77 -9.04 -10.29
C GLY A 155 26.38 -9.02 -8.88
N LEU A 156 25.67 -9.55 -7.89
CA LEU A 156 26.15 -9.67 -6.50
C LEU A 156 26.91 -11.00 -6.33
N PRO A 157 28.07 -11.02 -5.62
CA PRO A 157 28.73 -12.29 -5.30
C PRO A 157 27.85 -13.13 -4.38
N ALA A 158 27.52 -14.35 -4.81
CA ALA A 158 26.56 -15.20 -4.10
C ALA A 158 27.05 -16.65 -3.87
N GLN A 159 28.23 -17.04 -4.37
CA GLN A 159 28.70 -18.42 -4.20
C GLN A 159 28.89 -18.81 -2.73
N ASP A 160 29.33 -17.87 -1.91
CA ASP A 160 29.52 -18.06 -0.47
C ASP A 160 28.27 -17.68 0.35
N ALA A 161 27.15 -17.32 -0.30
CA ALA A 161 25.92 -16.91 0.38
C ALA A 161 25.40 -18.02 1.30
N PRO A 162 24.99 -17.68 2.53
CA PRO A 162 24.41 -18.65 3.47
C PRO A 162 23.15 -19.33 2.91
N GLU A 163 23.13 -20.66 3.01
CA GLU A 163 22.00 -21.49 2.67
C GLU A 163 21.23 -21.83 3.94
N ILE A 164 20.01 -21.30 4.09
CA ILE A 164 19.23 -21.39 5.32
C ILE A 164 17.85 -21.98 5.10
N SER A 165 17.26 -22.46 6.19
CA SER A 165 15.80 -22.59 6.30
C SER A 165 15.31 -21.85 7.54
N ALA A 166 14.70 -20.71 7.33
CA ALA A 166 14.10 -19.94 8.41
C ALA A 166 12.98 -20.72 9.10
N LYS A 167 12.21 -21.54 8.35
CA LYS A 167 11.10 -22.34 8.87
C LYS A 167 11.56 -23.36 9.91
N VAL A 168 12.63 -24.11 9.63
CA VAL A 168 13.13 -25.17 10.54
C VAL A 168 14.31 -24.71 11.39
N GLY A 169 14.78 -23.47 11.23
CA GLY A 169 15.89 -22.90 12.01
C GLY A 169 17.28 -23.43 11.60
N LEU A 170 17.42 -23.89 10.35
CA LEU A 170 18.68 -24.45 9.86
C LEU A 170 19.64 -23.34 9.40
N ASN A 171 20.90 -23.41 9.82
CA ASN A 171 22.01 -22.53 9.41
C ASN A 171 21.80 -21.03 9.70
N ILE A 172 20.91 -20.66 10.63
CA ILE A 172 20.64 -19.24 10.96
C ILE A 172 21.91 -18.55 11.51
N ASP A 173 22.74 -19.28 12.27
CA ASP A 173 24.00 -18.75 12.82
C ASP A 173 24.97 -18.32 11.70
N ALA A 174 24.98 -19.03 10.56
CA ALA A 174 25.79 -18.63 9.41
C ALA A 174 25.34 -17.27 8.83
N GLY A 175 24.05 -17.00 8.78
CA GLY A 175 23.51 -15.70 8.37
C GLY A 175 23.87 -14.57 9.36
N LEU A 176 23.83 -14.85 10.67
CA LEU A 176 24.23 -13.88 11.70
C LEU A 176 25.72 -13.55 11.63
N GLU A 177 26.60 -14.55 11.46
CA GLU A 177 28.02 -14.35 11.30
C GLU A 177 28.35 -13.56 10.01
N ASP A 178 27.61 -13.81 8.95
CA ASP A 178 27.75 -13.08 7.69
C ASP A 178 27.41 -11.59 7.86
N ILE A 179 26.31 -11.28 8.56
CA ILE A 179 25.92 -9.91 8.94
C ILE A 179 27.02 -9.22 9.74
N VAL A 180 27.52 -9.88 10.80
CA VAL A 180 28.58 -9.33 11.66
C VAL A 180 29.86 -9.02 10.88
N LYS A 181 30.23 -9.91 9.96
CA LYS A 181 31.47 -9.82 9.19
C LYS A 181 31.41 -8.78 8.08
N ASN A 182 30.31 -8.73 7.35
CA ASN A 182 30.25 -8.03 6.06
C ASN A 182 29.43 -6.74 6.11
N VAL A 183 28.44 -6.55 7.01
CA VAL A 183 27.79 -5.25 7.18
C VAL A 183 28.80 -4.27 7.82
N PRO A 184 29.05 -3.11 7.20
CA PRO A 184 29.96 -2.12 7.76
C PRO A 184 29.46 -1.57 9.11
N ALA A 185 30.39 -1.20 9.99
CA ALA A 185 30.02 -0.42 11.17
C ALA A 185 29.57 1.00 10.75
N PRO A 186 28.60 1.60 11.46
CA PRO A 186 28.16 2.95 11.16
C PRO A 186 29.30 3.95 11.32
N LYS A 187 29.30 4.95 10.45
CA LYS A 187 30.22 6.11 10.50
C LYS A 187 29.54 7.23 11.28
N GLY A 188 30.30 8.16 11.78
CA GLY A 188 29.82 9.35 12.48
C GLY A 188 30.68 9.67 13.72
N ASP A 189 30.75 10.93 14.08
CA ASP A 189 31.50 11.42 15.25
C ASP A 189 30.54 11.74 16.40
N PRO A 190 30.55 10.98 17.52
CA PRO A 190 29.69 11.26 18.68
C PRO A 190 29.88 12.66 19.27
N ALA A 191 31.01 13.34 19.00
CA ALA A 191 31.30 14.70 19.47
C ALA A 191 30.85 15.80 18.51
N ALA A 192 30.43 15.46 17.29
CA ALA A 192 29.90 16.41 16.32
C ALA A 192 28.56 17.03 16.76
N PRO A 193 28.06 18.11 16.12
CA PRO A 193 26.70 18.56 16.30
C PRO A 193 25.69 17.46 15.96
N LEU A 194 24.64 17.32 16.76
CA LEU A 194 23.62 16.28 16.55
C LEU A 194 22.97 16.40 15.17
N GLN A 195 22.99 15.31 14.43
CA GLN A 195 22.16 15.06 13.25
C GLN A 195 21.53 13.67 13.40
N ALA A 196 20.24 13.62 13.65
CA ALA A 196 19.50 12.37 13.69
C ALA A 196 18.40 12.37 12.63
N LEU A 197 18.31 11.29 11.87
CA LEU A 197 17.36 11.10 10.79
C LEU A 197 16.09 10.44 11.31
N ILE A 198 14.94 11.08 11.16
CA ILE A 198 13.64 10.49 11.49
C ILE A 198 13.25 9.54 10.36
N PHE A 199 13.14 8.24 10.64
CA PHE A 199 12.66 7.27 9.64
C PHE A 199 11.21 6.87 9.85
N ASP A 200 10.64 7.02 11.08
CA ASP A 200 9.22 6.79 11.36
C ASP A 200 8.78 7.57 12.61
N SER A 201 7.46 7.65 12.81
CA SER A 201 6.87 8.19 14.03
C SER A 201 5.55 7.50 14.36
N GLN A 202 5.23 7.44 15.64
CA GLN A 202 3.98 6.83 16.11
C GLN A 202 3.33 7.73 17.16
N TYR A 203 2.04 7.90 17.07
CA TYR A 203 1.28 8.58 18.12
C TYR A 203 0.84 7.58 19.19
N ASP A 204 1.16 7.89 20.44
CA ASP A 204 0.69 7.19 21.61
C ASP A 204 -0.17 8.14 22.47
N ALA A 205 -1.35 7.66 22.93
CA ALA A 205 -2.29 8.49 23.67
C ALA A 205 -1.75 9.02 25.01
N TYR A 206 -0.76 8.34 25.60
CA TYR A 206 -0.16 8.67 26.89
C TYR A 206 1.16 9.41 26.78
N ARG A 207 1.99 9.05 25.78
CA ARG A 207 3.35 9.57 25.57
C ARG A 207 3.42 10.71 24.55
N GLY A 208 2.34 10.92 23.78
CA GLY A 208 2.33 11.79 22.60
C GLY A 208 3.02 11.15 21.42
N VAL A 209 3.70 11.94 20.58
CA VAL A 209 4.44 11.40 19.44
C VAL A 209 5.74 10.77 19.92
N ILE A 210 5.92 9.50 19.59
CA ILE A 210 7.16 8.76 19.72
C ILE A 210 7.87 8.86 18.38
N VAL A 211 9.10 9.39 18.37
CA VAL A 211 9.88 9.59 17.15
C VAL A 211 10.93 8.48 17.07
N TYR A 212 10.91 7.73 15.96
CA TYR A 212 11.92 6.71 15.65
C TYR A 212 12.98 7.32 14.75
N PHE A 213 14.22 7.17 15.17
CA PHE A 213 15.33 7.85 14.50
C PHE A 213 16.62 7.04 14.54
N ARG A 214 17.53 7.42 13.67
CA ARG A 214 18.91 6.99 13.70
C ARG A 214 19.81 8.21 13.93
N VAL A 215 20.76 8.11 14.86
CA VAL A 215 21.79 9.12 15.05
C VAL A 215 22.86 8.95 13.96
N MET A 216 23.00 9.95 13.09
CA MET A 216 24.05 9.97 12.06
C MET A 216 25.33 10.61 12.60
N GLU A 217 25.21 11.74 13.28
CA GLU A 217 26.31 12.48 13.92
C GLU A 217 25.87 12.95 15.30
N GLY A 218 26.83 13.09 16.21
CA GLY A 218 26.60 13.63 17.54
C GLY A 218 26.00 12.63 18.52
N THR A 219 25.34 13.15 19.53
CA THR A 219 24.72 12.38 20.61
C THR A 219 23.42 13.06 21.03
N ILE A 220 22.34 12.28 21.20
CA ILE A 220 21.09 12.73 21.80
C ILE A 220 20.99 12.25 23.25
N LYS A 221 20.46 13.10 24.15
CA LYS A 221 20.35 12.79 25.59
C LYS A 221 19.01 13.21 26.14
N THR A 222 18.57 12.52 27.16
CA THR A 222 17.41 12.94 27.96
C THR A 222 17.67 14.33 28.57
N GLY A 223 16.67 15.22 28.49
CA GLY A 223 16.78 16.64 28.92
C GLY A 223 17.39 17.58 27.87
N MET A 224 17.91 17.05 26.74
CA MET A 224 18.42 17.87 25.65
C MET A 224 17.26 18.61 24.95
N ARG A 225 17.49 19.87 24.60
CA ARG A 225 16.57 20.61 23.74
C ARG A 225 16.93 20.40 22.28
N VAL A 226 16.05 19.71 21.56
CA VAL A 226 16.20 19.40 20.14
C VAL A 226 15.36 20.32 19.29
N LYS A 227 15.77 20.49 18.02
CA LYS A 227 15.08 21.26 16.99
C LYS A 227 14.88 20.40 15.75
N MET A 228 13.66 20.36 15.26
CA MET A 228 13.31 19.80 13.95
C MET A 228 13.73 20.80 12.86
N MET A 229 14.55 20.37 11.91
CA MET A 229 15.12 21.32 10.94
C MET A 229 14.10 21.76 9.88
N ALA A 230 13.17 20.90 9.47
CA ALA A 230 12.14 21.23 8.47
C ALA A 230 11.05 22.14 9.05
N SER A 231 10.44 21.78 10.19
CA SER A 231 9.37 22.57 10.82
C SER A 231 9.89 23.74 11.65
N GLY A 232 11.17 23.70 12.09
CA GLY A 232 11.74 24.68 13.01
C GLY A 232 11.26 24.55 14.46
N ALA A 233 10.36 23.63 14.77
CA ALA A 233 9.84 23.37 16.10
C ALA A 233 10.93 22.86 17.04
N SER A 234 10.88 23.24 18.31
CA SER A 234 11.86 22.83 19.31
C SER A 234 11.19 22.22 20.52
N TYR A 235 11.73 21.10 20.98
CA TYR A 235 11.19 20.31 22.07
C TYR A 235 12.29 19.87 23.02
N GLU A 236 11.92 19.54 24.26
CA GLU A 236 12.81 18.92 25.22
C GLU A 236 12.63 17.40 25.19
N VAL A 237 13.70 16.64 25.01
CA VAL A 237 13.69 15.18 25.05
C VAL A 237 13.36 14.72 26.48
N LEU A 238 12.19 14.14 26.67
CA LEU A 238 11.76 13.64 27.98
C LEU A 238 12.35 12.24 28.25
N GLU A 239 12.39 11.41 27.23
CA GLU A 239 12.90 10.06 27.29
C GLU A 239 13.51 9.71 25.94
N CYS A 240 14.63 9.01 25.93
CA CYS A 240 15.19 8.36 24.75
C CYS A 240 15.61 6.93 25.11
N GLY A 241 15.69 6.05 24.12
CA GLY A 241 16.03 4.65 24.38
C GLY A 241 16.05 3.78 23.14
N HIS A 242 16.27 2.49 23.38
CA HIS A 242 16.33 1.46 22.35
C HIS A 242 14.96 0.79 22.16
N LEU A 243 14.74 0.27 20.97
CA LEU A 243 13.56 -0.52 20.61
C LEU A 243 13.89 -2.00 20.78
N LEU A 244 13.15 -2.68 21.65
CA LEU A 244 13.24 -4.12 21.84
C LEU A 244 12.08 -4.83 21.14
N PRO A 245 12.15 -6.15 20.86
CA PRO A 245 11.05 -6.88 20.23
C PRO A 245 9.72 -6.76 20.98
N LEU A 246 9.74 -6.73 22.32
CA LEU A 246 8.54 -6.65 23.17
C LEU A 246 8.34 -5.27 23.84
N GLY A 247 9.01 -4.22 23.38
CA GLY A 247 8.80 -2.89 23.97
C GLY A 247 9.94 -1.92 23.77
N MET A 248 10.07 -0.97 24.70
CA MET A 248 11.05 0.09 24.67
C MET A 248 11.88 0.05 25.94
N GLU A 249 13.20 0.20 25.79
CA GLU A 249 14.15 0.26 26.92
C GLU A 249 14.72 1.68 27.01
N PRO A 250 14.32 2.48 28.01
CA PRO A 250 14.89 3.81 28.21
C PRO A 250 16.39 3.77 28.48
N CYS A 251 17.12 4.70 27.89
CA CYS A 251 18.54 4.92 28.17
C CYS A 251 18.82 6.41 28.39
N GLY A 252 20.00 6.74 28.93
CA GLY A 252 20.37 8.13 29.19
C GLY A 252 20.78 8.92 27.94
N GLU A 253 21.36 8.22 26.97
CA GLU A 253 21.87 8.81 25.72
C GLU A 253 21.95 7.77 24.61
N LEU A 254 21.92 8.25 23.36
CA LEU A 254 22.20 7.50 22.15
C LEU A 254 23.26 8.24 21.33
N ILE A 255 24.28 7.51 20.86
CA ILE A 255 25.41 8.06 20.12
C ILE A 255 25.31 7.83 18.61
N ALA A 256 26.16 8.47 17.83
CA ALA A 256 26.27 8.26 16.39
C ALA A 256 26.34 6.77 16.03
N GLY A 257 25.50 6.35 15.11
CA GLY A 257 25.33 4.96 14.67
C GLY A 257 24.18 4.20 15.35
N GLU A 258 23.71 4.63 16.52
CA GLU A 258 22.62 3.94 17.22
C GLU A 258 21.24 4.29 16.63
N VAL A 259 20.35 3.30 16.66
CA VAL A 259 18.94 3.40 16.29
C VAL A 259 18.10 3.37 17.56
N GLY A 260 17.11 4.25 17.66
CA GLY A 260 16.28 4.30 18.85
C GLY A 260 15.05 5.19 18.70
N TYR A 261 14.50 5.54 19.84
CA TYR A 261 13.34 6.42 19.91
C TYR A 261 13.59 7.56 20.90
N PHE A 262 12.84 8.64 20.74
CA PHE A 262 12.65 9.63 21.81
C PHE A 262 11.19 10.08 21.89
N THR A 263 10.83 10.60 23.09
CA THR A 263 9.56 11.29 23.35
C THR A 263 9.84 12.69 23.83
N ALA A 264 9.00 13.64 23.42
CA ALA A 264 9.18 15.07 23.76
C ALA A 264 7.84 15.82 23.94
N SER A 265 6.78 15.13 24.38
CA SER A 265 5.42 15.68 24.49
C SER A 265 4.94 16.43 23.23
N ILE A 266 5.32 15.97 22.08
CA ILE A 266 4.92 16.54 20.79
C ILE A 266 3.44 16.22 20.59
N LYS A 267 2.63 17.27 20.43
CA LYS A 267 1.18 17.14 20.26
C LYS A 267 0.77 17.17 18.78
N ASN A 268 1.55 17.85 17.95
CA ASN A 268 1.29 18.00 16.54
C ASN A 268 2.28 17.14 15.73
N VAL A 269 1.77 16.07 15.13
CA VAL A 269 2.59 15.14 14.33
C VAL A 269 3.18 15.82 13.10
N LYS A 270 2.56 16.88 12.59
CA LYS A 270 3.11 17.64 11.47
C LYS A 270 4.47 18.29 11.78
N ASP A 271 4.84 18.38 13.07
CA ASP A 271 6.15 18.90 13.48
C ASP A 271 7.26 17.83 13.41
N THR A 272 6.88 16.55 13.29
CA THR A 272 7.81 15.40 13.18
C THR A 272 7.63 14.71 11.84
N GLN A 273 8.05 15.38 10.78
CA GLN A 273 7.97 14.79 9.44
C GLN A 273 9.02 13.70 9.29
N VAL A 274 8.60 12.59 8.72
CA VAL A 274 9.52 11.51 8.35
C VAL A 274 10.50 12.03 7.30
N GLY A 275 11.81 11.76 7.51
CA GLY A 275 12.89 12.32 6.70
C GLY A 275 13.42 13.66 7.19
N ASP A 276 12.84 14.25 8.24
CA ASP A 276 13.40 15.46 8.85
C ASP A 276 14.66 15.13 9.67
N THR A 277 15.48 16.13 9.84
CA THR A 277 16.70 16.08 10.66
C THR A 277 16.43 16.69 12.02
N VAL A 278 16.71 15.92 13.05
CA VAL A 278 16.74 16.41 14.44
C VAL A 278 18.12 16.88 14.79
N THR A 279 18.23 18.10 15.32
CA THR A 279 19.52 18.68 15.76
C THR A 279 19.39 19.26 17.17
N GLU A 280 20.52 19.52 17.82
CA GLU A 280 20.55 20.22 19.12
C GLU A 280 20.20 21.70 18.94
N ALA A 281 19.22 22.22 19.71
CA ALA A 281 18.81 23.62 19.58
C ALA A 281 19.91 24.64 19.97
N GLY A 282 20.79 24.26 20.91
CA GLY A 282 21.91 25.09 21.37
C GLY A 282 23.14 25.06 20.47
N ARG A 283 23.31 23.98 19.70
CA ARG A 283 24.44 23.76 18.78
C ARG A 283 23.94 23.06 17.52
N PRO A 284 23.15 23.77 16.69
CA PRO A 284 22.53 23.15 15.53
C PRO A 284 23.56 22.75 14.47
N ALA A 285 23.27 21.66 13.75
CA ALA A 285 24.00 21.31 12.54
C ALA A 285 23.82 22.38 11.46
N ALA A 286 24.82 22.53 10.60
CA ALA A 286 24.82 23.55 9.55
C ALA A 286 23.80 23.28 8.44
N GLU A 287 23.66 21.99 8.06
CA GLU A 287 22.77 21.54 6.97
C GLU A 287 21.96 20.34 7.43
N PRO A 288 20.71 20.19 6.95
CA PRO A 288 19.93 18.99 7.19
C PRO A 288 20.52 17.80 6.43
N LEU A 289 20.24 16.59 6.91
CA LEU A 289 20.49 15.37 6.15
C LEU A 289 19.66 15.35 4.88
N PRO A 290 20.08 14.63 3.82
CA PRO A 290 19.23 14.40 2.67
C PRO A 290 17.92 13.78 3.14
N GLY A 291 16.81 14.50 2.97
CA GLY A 291 15.50 14.04 3.37
C GLY A 291 14.89 13.11 2.33
N TYR A 292 13.82 12.40 2.72
CA TYR A 292 13.05 11.59 1.80
C TYR A 292 12.16 12.44 0.89
N ARG A 293 11.90 11.93 -0.30
CA ARG A 293 10.81 12.46 -1.11
C ARG A 293 9.49 12.18 -0.39
N PRO A 294 8.58 13.15 -0.28
CA PRO A 294 7.28 12.89 0.35
C PRO A 294 6.51 11.82 -0.44
N ALA A 295 5.86 10.91 0.28
CA ALA A 295 4.95 9.95 -0.34
C ALA A 295 3.87 10.70 -1.13
N ARG A 296 3.62 10.28 -2.35
CA ARG A 296 2.54 10.81 -3.18
C ARG A 296 1.44 9.78 -3.29
N ALA A 297 0.22 10.16 -2.91
CA ALA A 297 -0.93 9.32 -3.15
C ALA A 297 -1.11 9.10 -4.65
N MET A 298 -1.32 7.86 -5.04
CA MET A 298 -1.52 7.44 -6.44
C MET A 298 -2.98 7.06 -6.71
N VAL A 299 -3.68 6.57 -5.68
CA VAL A 299 -5.07 6.10 -5.75
C VAL A 299 -5.93 6.95 -4.82
N TYR A 300 -7.10 7.35 -5.30
CA TYR A 300 -8.04 8.19 -4.56
C TYR A 300 -9.41 7.53 -4.50
N CYS A 301 -10.01 7.48 -3.32
CA CYS A 301 -11.38 7.01 -3.12
C CYS A 301 -12.14 7.90 -2.13
N GLY A 302 -13.45 7.96 -2.26
CA GLY A 302 -14.32 8.57 -1.25
C GLY A 302 -14.65 7.52 -0.18
N ILE A 303 -14.52 7.90 1.10
CA ILE A 303 -14.90 7.06 2.24
C ILE A 303 -16.03 7.77 2.99
N TYR A 304 -17.13 7.06 3.18
CA TYR A 304 -18.36 7.55 3.83
C TYR A 304 -18.78 6.56 4.92
N THR A 305 -19.47 7.05 5.93
CA THR A 305 -20.11 6.20 6.93
C THR A 305 -21.52 5.81 6.47
N GLU A 306 -21.95 4.57 6.73
CA GLU A 306 -23.33 4.13 6.44
C GLU A 306 -24.35 5.00 7.20
N ASP A 307 -24.06 5.31 8.47
CA ASP A 307 -24.80 6.28 9.26
C ASP A 307 -24.12 7.66 9.22
N GLY A 308 -24.70 8.61 8.51
CA GLY A 308 -24.17 9.98 8.38
C GLY A 308 -23.96 10.72 9.71
N SER A 309 -24.55 10.26 10.82
CA SER A 309 -24.29 10.83 12.16
C SER A 309 -22.88 10.51 12.67
N LYS A 310 -22.23 9.45 12.16
CA LYS A 310 -20.86 9.05 12.49
C LYS A 310 -19.77 9.80 11.68
N TYR A 311 -20.12 10.79 10.85
CA TYR A 311 -19.13 11.61 10.13
C TYR A 311 -18.05 12.23 11.02
N PRO A 312 -18.36 12.80 12.22
CA PRO A 312 -17.31 13.29 13.13
C PRO A 312 -16.37 12.18 13.61
N ASP A 313 -16.90 10.98 13.86
CA ASP A 313 -16.10 9.83 14.31
C ASP A 313 -15.15 9.37 13.20
N LEU A 314 -15.62 9.35 11.94
CA LEU A 314 -14.79 9.06 10.78
C LEU A 314 -13.63 10.07 10.63
N ARG A 315 -13.91 11.37 10.82
CA ARG A 315 -12.87 12.39 10.78
C ARG A 315 -11.81 12.13 11.85
N ASP A 316 -12.23 11.92 13.09
CA ASP A 316 -11.33 11.69 14.22
C ASP A 316 -10.51 10.40 14.03
N ALA A 317 -11.11 9.37 13.42
CA ALA A 317 -10.42 8.12 13.08
C ALA A 317 -9.37 8.34 11.98
N LEU A 318 -9.71 9.04 10.90
CA LEU A 318 -8.76 9.38 9.81
C LEU A 318 -7.62 10.26 10.32
N GLU A 319 -7.89 11.25 11.16
CA GLU A 319 -6.86 12.06 11.83
C GLU A 319 -5.90 11.18 12.64
N LYS A 320 -6.41 10.23 13.42
CA LYS A 320 -5.58 9.29 14.19
C LYS A 320 -4.78 8.35 13.30
N LEU A 321 -5.38 7.83 12.22
CA LEU A 321 -4.64 6.99 11.27
C LEU A 321 -3.52 7.76 10.58
N GLN A 322 -3.78 9.01 10.15
CA GLN A 322 -2.77 9.87 9.51
C GLN A 322 -1.58 10.17 10.43
N LEU A 323 -1.79 10.17 11.76
CA LEU A 323 -0.70 10.32 12.73
C LEU A 323 0.32 9.16 12.65
N ASN A 324 -0.16 7.98 12.29
CA ASN A 324 0.65 6.75 12.21
C ASN A 324 0.99 6.36 10.76
N ASP A 325 0.42 7.06 9.78
CA ASP A 325 0.60 6.80 8.36
C ASP A 325 0.73 8.11 7.57
N ALA A 326 1.95 8.53 7.36
CA ALA A 326 2.27 9.79 6.68
C ALA A 326 1.89 9.78 5.17
N SER A 327 1.58 8.62 4.60
CA SER A 327 1.19 8.48 3.20
C SER A 327 -0.30 8.66 2.96
N LEU A 328 -1.12 8.57 4.03
CA LEU A 328 -2.56 8.83 3.97
C LEU A 328 -2.83 10.34 3.89
N SER A 329 -3.52 10.76 2.85
CA SER A 329 -4.07 12.12 2.74
C SER A 329 -5.59 12.05 2.68
N PHE A 330 -6.28 13.03 3.29
CA PHE A 330 -7.73 13.10 3.20
C PHE A 330 -8.22 14.54 3.23
N GLU A 331 -9.32 14.77 2.51
CA GLU A 331 -10.01 16.06 2.44
C GLU A 331 -11.51 15.85 2.56
N PRO A 332 -12.28 16.79 3.17
CA PRO A 332 -13.72 16.70 3.23
C PRO A 332 -14.35 16.60 1.84
N GLU A 333 -15.28 15.67 1.68
CA GLU A 333 -16.04 15.47 0.46
C GLU A 333 -17.53 15.37 0.79
N SER A 334 -18.38 15.71 -0.18
CA SER A 334 -19.82 15.51 -0.08
C SER A 334 -20.38 14.85 -1.32
N SER A 335 -21.24 13.88 -1.13
CA SER A 335 -21.96 13.19 -2.19
C SER A 335 -23.48 13.42 -2.03
N ALA A 336 -24.18 13.67 -3.12
CA ALA A 336 -25.63 13.80 -3.09
C ALA A 336 -26.33 12.50 -2.65
N ALA A 337 -25.68 11.34 -2.92
CA ALA A 337 -26.21 10.02 -2.59
C ALA A 337 -25.81 9.54 -1.18
N LEU A 338 -24.57 9.85 -0.71
CA LEU A 338 -23.97 9.30 0.51
C LEU A 338 -23.83 10.32 1.64
N GLY A 339 -24.08 11.61 1.38
CA GLY A 339 -23.92 12.67 2.37
C GLY A 339 -22.47 13.15 2.51
N PHE A 340 -22.04 13.41 3.75
CA PHE A 340 -20.69 13.88 4.05
C PHE A 340 -19.73 12.71 4.25
N GLY A 341 -18.53 12.83 3.73
CA GLY A 341 -17.45 11.86 3.82
C GLY A 341 -16.09 12.52 3.59
N PHE A 342 -15.11 11.71 3.24
CA PHE A 342 -13.75 12.18 2.96
C PHE A 342 -13.21 11.57 1.67
N ARG A 343 -12.56 12.39 0.86
CA ARG A 343 -11.73 11.97 -0.25
C ARG A 343 -10.38 11.57 0.30
N CYS A 344 -10.04 10.30 0.23
CA CYS A 344 -8.79 9.75 0.73
C CYS A 344 -7.84 9.44 -0.42
N GLY A 345 -6.58 9.85 -0.27
CA GLY A 345 -5.49 9.49 -1.16
C GLY A 345 -4.57 8.50 -0.48
N VAL A 346 -4.25 7.41 -1.17
CA VAL A 346 -3.47 6.26 -0.68
C VAL A 346 -2.42 5.85 -1.70
N LEU A 347 -1.44 5.03 -1.30
CA LEU A 347 -0.34 4.60 -2.17
C LEU A 347 -0.79 3.62 -3.27
N GLY A 348 -1.71 2.72 -2.95
CA GLY A 348 -2.19 1.69 -3.87
C GLY A 348 -3.45 1.01 -3.36
N MET A 349 -3.89 -0.05 -4.03
CA MET A 349 -5.12 -0.77 -3.67
C MET A 349 -4.99 -1.52 -2.35
N LEU A 350 -3.86 -2.21 -2.12
CA LEU A 350 -3.62 -2.90 -0.86
C LEU A 350 -3.62 -1.92 0.32
N HIS A 351 -3.02 -0.74 0.14
CA HIS A 351 -3.03 0.31 1.15
C HIS A 351 -4.46 0.81 1.42
N MET A 352 -5.28 0.99 0.37
CA MET A 352 -6.70 1.37 0.53
C MET A 352 -7.48 0.34 1.36
N GLU A 353 -7.32 -0.95 1.06
CA GLU A 353 -7.97 -2.03 1.80
C GLU A 353 -7.55 -2.05 3.28
N ILE A 354 -6.26 -1.86 3.54
CA ILE A 354 -5.73 -1.79 4.92
C ILE A 354 -6.34 -0.62 5.69
N ILE A 355 -6.39 0.58 5.08
CA ILE A 355 -7.01 1.75 5.71
C ILE A 355 -8.49 1.49 6.01
N GLN A 356 -9.22 0.91 5.06
CA GLN A 356 -10.63 0.56 5.26
C GLN A 356 -10.81 -0.43 6.40
N GLU A 357 -10.08 -1.56 6.39
CA GLU A 357 -10.19 -2.57 7.44
C GLU A 357 -9.78 -2.03 8.82
N ARG A 358 -8.78 -1.14 8.90
CA ARG A 358 -8.40 -0.49 10.14
C ARG A 358 -9.50 0.43 10.68
N LEU A 359 -10.13 1.23 9.80
CA LEU A 359 -11.26 2.07 10.19
C LEU A 359 -12.44 1.25 10.70
N GLU A 360 -12.72 0.12 10.06
CA GLU A 360 -13.80 -0.79 10.48
C GLU A 360 -13.47 -1.50 11.80
N ARG A 361 -12.26 -2.05 11.96
CA ARG A 361 -11.90 -2.88 13.13
C ARG A 361 -11.44 -2.07 14.35
N GLU A 362 -10.62 -1.03 14.15
CA GLU A 362 -10.05 -0.25 15.25
C GLU A 362 -11.01 0.82 15.77
N PHE A 363 -11.93 1.33 14.90
CA PHE A 363 -12.83 2.44 15.22
C PHE A 363 -14.32 2.09 15.17
N ASP A 364 -14.67 0.83 14.86
CA ASP A 364 -16.07 0.33 14.81
C ASP A 364 -16.96 1.17 13.87
N LEU A 365 -16.45 1.44 12.68
CA LEU A 365 -17.13 2.22 11.64
C LEU A 365 -17.61 1.31 10.51
N ASP A 366 -18.90 1.40 10.17
CA ASP A 366 -19.44 0.79 8.96
C ASP A 366 -19.22 1.77 7.79
N LEU A 367 -18.44 1.34 6.78
CA LEU A 367 -17.96 2.21 5.73
C LEU A 367 -18.53 1.88 4.36
N ILE A 368 -18.71 2.92 3.57
CA ILE A 368 -19.00 2.84 2.13
C ILE A 368 -17.85 3.51 1.41
N THR A 369 -17.14 2.76 0.57
CA THR A 369 -16.07 3.26 -0.28
C THR A 369 -16.57 3.47 -1.71
N THR A 370 -16.10 4.52 -2.38
CA THR A 370 -16.39 4.75 -3.80
C THR A 370 -15.37 4.03 -4.67
N LEU A 371 -15.63 3.97 -5.98
CA LEU A 371 -14.66 3.43 -6.94
C LEU A 371 -13.33 4.19 -6.83
N PRO A 372 -12.20 3.46 -6.72
CA PRO A 372 -10.90 4.10 -6.75
C PRO A 372 -10.64 4.79 -8.09
N SER A 373 -9.93 5.89 -8.05
CA SER A 373 -9.55 6.67 -9.23
C SER A 373 -8.11 7.16 -9.12
N VAL A 374 -7.52 7.50 -10.26
CA VAL A 374 -6.25 8.20 -10.35
C VAL A 374 -6.47 9.69 -10.52
N ILE A 375 -5.42 10.50 -10.38
CA ILE A 375 -5.50 11.93 -10.70
C ILE A 375 -5.32 12.12 -12.20
N TYR A 376 -6.29 12.76 -12.84
CA TYR A 376 -6.21 13.21 -14.24
C TYR A 376 -5.79 14.66 -14.32
N ARG A 377 -5.01 15.02 -15.32
CA ARG A 377 -4.61 16.41 -15.59
C ARG A 377 -5.44 16.93 -16.77
N ILE A 378 -6.25 17.94 -16.52
CA ILE A 378 -7.15 18.53 -17.53
C ILE A 378 -6.72 19.96 -17.79
N THR A 379 -6.34 20.25 -19.02
CA THR A 379 -6.10 21.61 -19.51
C THR A 379 -7.38 22.13 -20.16
N LYS A 380 -7.88 23.25 -19.68
CA LYS A 380 -9.08 23.89 -20.23
C LYS A 380 -8.70 24.84 -21.37
N THR A 381 -9.68 25.19 -22.21
CA THR A 381 -9.55 26.13 -23.34
C THR A 381 -9.11 27.54 -22.93
N ASP A 382 -9.22 27.91 -21.66
CA ASP A 382 -8.69 29.16 -21.08
C ASP A 382 -7.23 29.04 -20.62
N GLY A 383 -6.58 27.89 -20.84
CA GLY A 383 -5.22 27.60 -20.42
C GLY A 383 -5.08 27.15 -18.94
N THR A 384 -6.18 27.08 -18.20
CA THR A 384 -6.14 26.65 -16.79
C THR A 384 -5.92 25.15 -16.72
N VAL A 385 -4.94 24.69 -15.92
CA VAL A 385 -4.70 23.28 -15.63
C VAL A 385 -5.37 22.90 -14.32
N VAL A 386 -6.22 21.87 -14.35
CA VAL A 386 -6.94 21.35 -13.18
C VAL A 386 -6.56 19.89 -12.99
N MET A 387 -6.19 19.53 -11.77
CA MET A 387 -6.00 18.14 -11.36
C MET A 387 -7.34 17.58 -10.88
N VAL A 388 -7.79 16.49 -11.49
CA VAL A 388 -9.12 15.90 -11.25
C VAL A 388 -8.94 14.49 -10.70
N ASP A 389 -9.20 14.32 -9.43
CA ASP A 389 -9.20 13.05 -8.71
C ASP A 389 -10.61 12.50 -8.51
N ASN A 390 -11.63 13.37 -8.54
CA ASN A 390 -13.04 13.04 -8.38
C ASN A 390 -13.82 13.24 -9.68
N PRO A 391 -14.58 12.25 -10.18
CA PRO A 391 -15.42 12.40 -11.36
C PRO A 391 -16.43 13.55 -11.28
N HIS A 392 -16.85 13.94 -10.07
CA HIS A 392 -17.74 15.09 -9.88
C HIS A 392 -17.11 16.41 -10.38
N ASN A 393 -15.80 16.56 -10.20
CA ASN A 393 -15.04 17.76 -10.58
C ASN A 393 -14.60 17.74 -12.04
N TYR A 394 -14.98 16.72 -12.83
CA TYR A 394 -14.62 16.65 -14.25
C TYR A 394 -15.28 17.77 -15.03
N PRO A 395 -14.52 18.63 -15.74
CA PRO A 395 -15.07 19.76 -16.47
C PRO A 395 -16.01 19.34 -17.60
N ASP A 396 -16.89 20.27 -18.03
CA ASP A 396 -17.71 20.05 -19.22
C ASP A 396 -16.78 19.77 -20.43
N PRO A 397 -17.07 18.74 -21.23
CA PRO A 397 -16.26 18.43 -22.43
C PRO A 397 -16.04 19.60 -23.39
N ALA A 398 -16.96 20.57 -23.43
CA ALA A 398 -16.84 21.75 -24.30
C ALA A 398 -15.72 22.72 -23.90
N VAL A 399 -15.25 22.68 -22.64
CA VAL A 399 -14.18 23.55 -22.13
C VAL A 399 -12.86 22.80 -21.95
N ILE A 400 -12.78 21.53 -22.33
CA ILE A 400 -11.54 20.74 -22.27
C ILE A 400 -10.76 20.91 -23.57
N GLU A 401 -9.53 21.39 -23.47
CA GLU A 401 -8.58 21.43 -24.58
C GLU A 401 -7.75 20.15 -24.64
N LEU A 402 -7.23 19.70 -23.49
CA LEU A 402 -6.40 18.51 -23.38
C LEU A 402 -6.74 17.75 -22.09
N ALA A 403 -6.95 16.46 -22.21
CA ALA A 403 -7.07 15.56 -21.07
C ALA A 403 -5.90 14.57 -21.06
N GLU A 404 -5.27 14.39 -19.90
CA GLU A 404 -4.10 13.55 -19.72
C GLU A 404 -4.31 12.62 -18.53
N GLU A 405 -3.83 11.39 -18.67
CA GLU A 405 -3.83 10.39 -17.59
C GLU A 405 -2.40 10.03 -17.16
N PRO A 406 -2.21 9.61 -15.89
CA PRO A 406 -0.90 9.19 -15.41
C PRO A 406 -0.53 7.82 -16.00
N TYR A 407 0.70 7.73 -16.49
CA TYR A 407 1.32 6.49 -16.97
C TYR A 407 2.38 6.02 -16.00
N ALA A 408 2.51 4.71 -15.88
CA ALA A 408 3.54 4.04 -15.10
C ALA A 408 4.48 3.25 -16.01
N LYS A 409 5.76 3.23 -15.64
CA LYS A 409 6.70 2.22 -16.12
C LYS A 409 6.41 0.94 -15.37
N VAL A 410 6.21 -0.12 -16.11
CA VAL A 410 5.86 -1.44 -15.58
C VAL A 410 6.95 -2.42 -15.96
N SER A 411 7.47 -3.13 -14.98
CA SER A 411 8.40 -4.25 -15.13
C SER A 411 7.71 -5.55 -14.70
N ILE A 412 7.68 -6.53 -15.60
CA ILE A 412 7.11 -7.86 -15.35
C ILE A 412 8.20 -8.90 -15.54
N VAL A 413 8.55 -9.58 -14.44
CA VAL A 413 9.50 -10.69 -14.49
C VAL A 413 8.74 -12.01 -14.48
N SER A 414 9.07 -12.90 -15.42
CA SER A 414 8.35 -14.16 -15.63
C SER A 414 9.20 -15.19 -16.38
N PRO A 415 8.93 -16.50 -16.20
CA PRO A 415 9.46 -17.51 -17.11
C PRO A 415 9.01 -17.25 -18.56
N PRO A 416 9.87 -17.57 -19.58
CA PRO A 416 9.58 -17.31 -20.99
C PRO A 416 8.28 -17.95 -21.49
N ASP A 417 7.88 -19.08 -20.92
CA ASP A 417 6.66 -19.82 -21.28
C ASP A 417 5.37 -19.00 -21.13
N TYR A 418 5.38 -18.01 -20.26
CA TYR A 418 4.20 -17.17 -19.97
C TYR A 418 4.17 -15.85 -20.76
N VAL A 419 5.22 -15.49 -21.50
CA VAL A 419 5.27 -14.25 -22.30
C VAL A 419 4.07 -14.15 -23.24
N GLY A 420 3.71 -15.29 -23.89
CA GLY A 420 2.54 -15.37 -24.77
C GLY A 420 1.19 -15.08 -24.10
N ASN A 421 1.09 -15.23 -22.77
CA ASN A 421 -0.11 -14.89 -22.00
C ASN A 421 -0.06 -13.44 -21.47
N ILE A 422 1.14 -12.94 -21.15
CA ILE A 422 1.35 -11.61 -20.57
C ILE A 422 1.18 -10.51 -21.63
N MET A 423 1.79 -10.65 -22.79
CA MET A 423 1.76 -9.62 -23.85
C MET A 423 0.34 -9.24 -24.28
N PRO A 424 -0.58 -10.17 -24.59
CA PRO A 424 -1.97 -9.83 -24.92
C PRO A 424 -2.67 -9.14 -23.75
N MET A 425 -2.44 -9.57 -22.50
CA MET A 425 -3.02 -8.97 -21.32
C MET A 425 -2.62 -7.50 -21.16
N CYS A 426 -1.33 -7.18 -21.32
CA CYS A 426 -0.83 -5.81 -21.28
C CYS A 426 -1.43 -4.97 -22.43
N GLN A 427 -1.52 -5.54 -23.63
CA GLN A 427 -2.12 -4.86 -24.78
C GLN A 427 -3.63 -4.61 -24.57
N GLU A 428 -4.37 -5.56 -24.01
CA GLU A 428 -5.77 -5.38 -23.63
C GLU A 428 -5.95 -4.20 -22.66
N ARG A 429 -4.92 -3.89 -21.85
CA ARG A 429 -4.87 -2.79 -20.87
C ARG A 429 -4.17 -1.53 -21.39
N ARG A 430 -4.12 -1.36 -22.71
CA ARG A 430 -3.47 -0.23 -23.38
C ARG A 430 -1.98 -0.07 -23.05
N GLY A 431 -1.32 -1.16 -22.64
CA GLY A 431 0.11 -1.18 -22.38
C GLY A 431 0.90 -1.05 -23.67
N GLU A 432 1.83 -0.11 -23.70
CA GLU A 432 2.78 0.07 -24.77
C GLU A 432 4.06 -0.72 -24.46
N PHE A 433 4.33 -1.74 -25.24
CA PHE A 433 5.55 -2.54 -25.11
C PHE A 433 6.78 -1.68 -25.39
N LYS A 434 7.76 -1.68 -24.50
CA LYS A 434 9.01 -0.96 -24.68
C LYS A 434 10.13 -1.88 -25.09
N ASP A 435 10.48 -2.84 -24.25
CA ASP A 435 11.50 -3.84 -24.53
C ASP A 435 11.26 -5.14 -23.75
N MET A 436 12.06 -6.15 -24.04
CA MET A 436 12.10 -7.43 -23.35
C MET A 436 13.54 -7.86 -23.22
N GLN A 437 13.97 -8.17 -22.01
CA GLN A 437 15.32 -8.61 -21.71
C GLN A 437 15.29 -10.02 -21.13
N TYR A 438 16.16 -10.89 -21.63
CA TYR A 438 16.41 -12.17 -20.98
C TYR A 438 17.42 -11.95 -19.86
N LEU A 439 16.94 -12.07 -18.62
CA LEU A 439 17.80 -11.98 -17.45
C LEU A 439 18.64 -13.24 -17.32
N ASP A 440 18.03 -14.41 -17.62
CA ASP A 440 18.67 -15.71 -17.71
C ASP A 440 17.92 -16.58 -18.73
N THR A 441 18.38 -17.83 -18.94
CA THR A 441 17.75 -18.83 -19.86
C THR A 441 16.29 -19.11 -19.48
N ASN A 442 15.92 -19.00 -18.20
CA ASN A 442 14.61 -19.32 -17.65
C ASN A 442 13.84 -18.10 -17.15
N LEU A 443 14.39 -16.89 -17.28
CA LEU A 443 13.79 -15.69 -16.73
C LEU A 443 13.84 -14.53 -17.74
N VAL A 444 12.72 -13.88 -17.95
CA VAL A 444 12.59 -12.75 -18.86
C VAL A 444 11.94 -11.57 -18.13
N GLU A 445 12.40 -10.38 -18.39
CA GLU A 445 11.82 -9.13 -17.93
C GLU A 445 11.18 -8.40 -19.11
N LEU A 446 9.93 -8.00 -18.94
CA LEU A 446 9.12 -7.28 -19.91
C LEU A 446 8.88 -5.85 -19.42
N HIS A 447 9.25 -4.87 -20.20
CA HIS A 447 9.03 -3.47 -19.88
C HIS A 447 7.86 -2.88 -20.68
N TYR A 448 6.94 -2.26 -19.98
CA TYR A 448 5.77 -1.59 -20.55
C TYR A 448 5.63 -0.16 -20.01
N SER A 449 5.03 0.71 -20.82
CA SER A 449 4.42 1.96 -20.36
C SER A 449 2.91 1.75 -20.35
N MET A 450 2.27 1.89 -19.19
CA MET A 450 0.84 1.59 -19.04
C MET A 450 0.11 2.69 -18.29
N PRO A 451 -1.15 2.97 -18.65
CA PRO A 451 -1.98 3.88 -17.85
C PRO A 451 -2.15 3.34 -16.43
N LEU A 452 -1.87 4.14 -15.42
CA LEU A 452 -1.98 3.73 -14.02
C LEU A 452 -3.40 3.25 -13.68
N GLY A 453 -4.42 3.88 -14.24
CA GLY A 453 -5.82 3.48 -14.07
C GLY A 453 -6.17 2.07 -14.56
N GLU A 454 -5.34 1.47 -15.43
CA GLU A 454 -5.52 0.09 -15.91
C GLU A 454 -4.76 -0.94 -15.05
N ILE A 455 -3.85 -0.45 -14.19
CA ILE A 455 -3.02 -1.30 -13.30
C ILE A 455 -3.71 -1.49 -11.96
N ILE A 456 -4.28 -0.41 -11.39
CA ILE A 456 -4.73 -0.35 -10.00
C ILE A 456 -5.89 -1.27 -9.65
N TYR A 457 -6.68 -1.76 -10.62
CA TYR A 457 -7.88 -2.56 -10.29
C TYR A 457 -7.57 -4.05 -10.06
N ASP A 458 -7.29 -4.78 -11.14
CA ASP A 458 -7.20 -6.26 -11.11
C ASP A 458 -5.97 -6.80 -11.85
N PHE A 459 -5.07 -5.89 -12.29
CA PHE A 459 -3.96 -6.28 -13.14
C PHE A 459 -3.07 -7.33 -12.48
N PHE A 460 -2.72 -7.13 -11.21
CA PHE A 460 -1.86 -8.05 -10.46
C PHE A 460 -2.51 -9.43 -10.26
N ALA A 461 -3.80 -9.44 -9.87
CA ALA A 461 -4.54 -10.69 -9.71
C ALA A 461 -4.68 -11.46 -11.05
N THR A 462 -4.97 -10.73 -12.13
CA THR A 462 -5.07 -11.29 -13.49
C THR A 462 -3.71 -11.83 -13.96
N LEU A 463 -2.61 -11.10 -13.68
CA LEU A 463 -1.26 -11.53 -14.01
C LEU A 463 -0.92 -12.84 -13.31
N LYS A 464 -1.12 -12.91 -11.99
CA LYS A 464 -0.93 -14.13 -11.19
C LYS A 464 -1.77 -15.31 -11.72
N ALA A 465 -3.04 -15.08 -12.02
CA ALA A 465 -3.93 -16.12 -12.54
C ALA A 465 -3.45 -16.65 -13.91
N ARG A 466 -3.08 -15.75 -14.85
CA ARG A 466 -2.63 -16.14 -16.20
C ARG A 466 -1.25 -16.79 -16.23
N THR A 467 -0.45 -16.59 -15.20
CA THR A 467 0.92 -17.12 -15.08
C THR A 467 1.07 -18.18 -13.98
N LYS A 468 -0.05 -18.64 -13.39
CA LYS A 468 -0.07 -19.60 -12.26
C LYS A 468 0.78 -19.15 -11.06
N GLY A 469 0.89 -17.85 -10.85
CA GLY A 469 1.67 -17.26 -9.77
C GLY A 469 3.17 -17.06 -10.07
N TYR A 470 3.64 -17.42 -11.27
CA TYR A 470 5.07 -17.33 -11.62
C TYR A 470 5.52 -15.94 -12.09
N ALA A 471 4.61 -15.04 -12.46
CA ALA A 471 4.99 -13.69 -12.82
C ALA A 471 4.87 -12.73 -11.64
N SER A 472 5.85 -11.88 -11.50
CA SER A 472 5.89 -10.77 -10.56
C SER A 472 5.84 -9.44 -11.30
N LEU A 473 5.34 -8.42 -10.59
CA LEU A 473 5.08 -7.08 -11.11
C LEU A 473 5.74 -6.05 -10.21
N ASP A 474 6.39 -5.08 -10.85
CA ASP A 474 6.75 -3.81 -10.23
C ASP A 474 6.32 -2.66 -11.15
N TYR A 475 6.01 -1.49 -10.57
CA TYR A 475 5.65 -0.32 -11.35
C TYR A 475 6.04 0.98 -10.65
N GLU A 476 6.41 1.97 -11.46
CA GLU A 476 6.76 3.32 -11.00
C GLU A 476 5.99 4.35 -11.82
N LEU A 477 5.47 5.39 -11.14
CA LEU A 477 4.82 6.50 -11.83
C LEU A 477 5.85 7.25 -12.71
N ASP A 478 5.55 7.43 -14.00
CA ASP A 478 6.45 8.06 -14.95
C ASP A 478 5.98 9.48 -15.32
N LYS A 479 4.96 9.59 -16.16
CA LYS A 479 4.53 10.85 -16.77
C LYS A 479 3.02 10.88 -16.99
N TYR A 480 2.53 12.06 -17.38
CA TYR A 480 1.18 12.22 -17.89
C TYR A 480 1.20 12.18 -19.42
N GLU A 481 0.28 11.44 -20.02
CA GLU A 481 0.10 11.35 -21.47
C GLU A 481 -1.32 11.73 -21.88
N PRO A 482 -1.46 12.38 -23.07
CA PRO A 482 -2.76 12.71 -23.63
C PRO A 482 -3.63 11.46 -23.80
N SER A 483 -4.91 11.55 -23.42
CA SER A 483 -5.85 10.45 -23.50
C SER A 483 -7.27 10.91 -23.78
N GLU A 484 -8.03 10.12 -24.53
CA GLU A 484 -9.47 10.37 -24.79
C GLU A 484 -10.31 9.96 -23.56
N LEU A 485 -10.28 10.78 -22.53
CA LEU A 485 -11.02 10.54 -21.30
C LEU A 485 -12.46 10.98 -21.42
N VAL A 486 -13.37 10.18 -20.85
CA VAL A 486 -14.79 10.49 -20.74
C VAL A 486 -15.27 10.23 -19.31
N LYS A 487 -16.15 11.11 -18.83
CA LYS A 487 -16.90 10.88 -17.61
C LYS A 487 -18.11 9.98 -17.91
N VAL A 488 -18.27 8.94 -17.14
CA VAL A 488 -19.44 8.04 -17.17
C VAL A 488 -20.28 8.31 -15.93
N ASP A 489 -21.47 8.83 -16.13
CA ASP A 489 -22.44 9.06 -15.07
C ASP A 489 -23.31 7.81 -14.88
N MET A 490 -23.41 7.35 -13.63
CA MET A 490 -24.29 6.24 -13.27
C MET A 490 -25.65 6.76 -12.82
N LEU A 491 -26.71 6.18 -13.35
CA LEU A 491 -28.09 6.58 -13.09
C LEU A 491 -28.89 5.39 -12.53
N LEU A 492 -29.55 5.59 -11.40
CA LEU A 492 -30.48 4.65 -10.79
C LEU A 492 -31.87 5.25 -10.79
N ASN A 493 -32.79 4.55 -11.43
CA ASN A 493 -34.16 5.02 -11.63
C ASN A 493 -34.28 6.41 -12.32
N GLY A 494 -33.21 6.86 -12.98
CA GLY A 494 -33.11 8.17 -13.63
C GLY A 494 -32.36 9.22 -12.81
N ASP A 495 -32.10 8.96 -11.53
CA ASP A 495 -31.34 9.85 -10.66
C ASP A 495 -29.84 9.51 -10.75
N GLN A 496 -28.99 10.53 -10.85
CA GLN A 496 -27.55 10.36 -10.92
C GLN A 496 -27.00 9.96 -9.54
N VAL A 497 -26.15 8.93 -9.53
CA VAL A 497 -25.41 8.47 -8.37
C VAL A 497 -23.93 8.81 -8.58
N ASP A 498 -23.53 9.94 -8.05
CA ASP A 498 -22.18 10.49 -8.20
C ASP A 498 -21.09 9.56 -7.65
N ALA A 499 -21.35 8.89 -6.53
CA ALA A 499 -20.44 7.93 -5.90
C ALA A 499 -20.09 6.70 -6.77
N LEU A 500 -20.91 6.38 -7.78
CA LEU A 500 -20.70 5.30 -8.75
C LEU A 500 -20.23 5.80 -10.11
N SER A 501 -20.18 7.11 -10.32
CA SER A 501 -19.66 7.72 -11.54
C SER A 501 -18.12 7.58 -11.60
N PHE A 502 -17.57 7.44 -12.81
CA PHE A 502 -16.15 7.24 -13.00
C PHE A 502 -15.62 7.91 -14.26
N ILE A 503 -14.32 8.13 -14.34
CA ILE A 503 -13.62 8.58 -15.54
C ILE A 503 -12.90 7.38 -16.15
N ALA A 504 -12.98 7.22 -17.46
CA ALA A 504 -12.29 6.16 -18.18
C ALA A 504 -11.92 6.61 -19.59
N HIS A 505 -10.97 5.90 -20.20
CA HIS A 505 -10.72 6.02 -21.63
C HIS A 505 -11.96 5.64 -22.44
N ARG A 506 -12.25 6.38 -23.51
CA ARG A 506 -13.47 6.24 -24.33
C ARG A 506 -13.75 4.79 -24.78
N GLU A 507 -12.73 4.08 -25.21
CA GLU A 507 -12.86 2.69 -25.66
C GLU A 507 -13.21 1.72 -24.52
N LYS A 508 -12.75 2.00 -23.30
CA LYS A 508 -12.99 1.17 -22.10
C LYS A 508 -14.26 1.54 -21.35
N ALA A 509 -14.83 2.71 -21.64
CA ALA A 509 -16.02 3.23 -20.95
C ALA A 509 -17.22 2.29 -21.07
N TYR A 510 -17.52 1.78 -22.27
CA TYR A 510 -18.67 0.90 -22.50
C TYR A 510 -18.54 -0.48 -21.83
N PRO A 511 -17.44 -1.25 -22.02
CA PRO A 511 -17.29 -2.55 -21.37
C PRO A 511 -17.35 -2.45 -19.84
N ARG A 512 -16.69 -1.43 -19.26
CA ARG A 512 -16.70 -1.19 -17.82
C ARG A 512 -18.09 -0.80 -17.31
N ALA A 513 -18.74 0.14 -17.98
CA ALA A 513 -20.10 0.57 -17.65
C ALA A 513 -21.11 -0.59 -17.69
N ARG A 514 -21.01 -1.47 -18.69
CA ARG A 514 -21.88 -2.64 -18.81
C ARG A 514 -21.70 -3.61 -17.65
N ARG A 515 -20.47 -4.00 -17.34
CA ARG A 515 -20.15 -4.87 -16.18
C ARG A 515 -20.68 -4.28 -14.87
N LEU A 516 -20.47 -2.97 -14.68
CA LEU A 516 -20.97 -2.25 -13.52
C LEU A 516 -22.51 -2.30 -13.42
N CYS A 517 -23.22 -2.07 -14.52
CA CYS A 517 -24.68 -2.18 -14.55
C CYS A 517 -25.17 -3.61 -14.25
N GLU A 518 -24.49 -4.63 -14.77
CA GLU A 518 -24.79 -6.04 -14.50
C GLU A 518 -24.59 -6.38 -13.02
N LYS A 519 -23.47 -6.03 -12.40
CA LYS A 519 -23.22 -6.25 -10.96
C LYS A 519 -24.21 -5.48 -10.07
N LEU A 520 -24.49 -4.23 -10.37
CA LEU A 520 -25.50 -3.47 -9.63
C LEU A 520 -26.90 -4.11 -9.74
N ARG A 521 -27.30 -4.60 -10.94
CA ARG A 521 -28.55 -5.32 -11.11
C ARG A 521 -28.66 -6.53 -10.20
N ASP A 522 -27.57 -7.27 -10.04
CA ASP A 522 -27.55 -8.53 -9.29
C ASP A 522 -27.51 -8.30 -7.78
N ASN A 523 -26.90 -7.19 -7.32
CA ASN A 523 -26.75 -6.87 -5.90
C ASN A 523 -27.83 -5.92 -5.34
N ILE A 524 -28.54 -5.16 -6.19
CA ILE A 524 -29.63 -4.32 -5.72
C ILE A 524 -30.89 -5.18 -5.49
N PRO A 525 -31.48 -5.17 -4.28
CA PRO A 525 -32.66 -5.95 -3.97
C PRO A 525 -33.87 -5.50 -4.80
N ARG A 526 -34.68 -6.48 -5.23
CA ARG A 526 -35.88 -6.21 -6.02
C ARG A 526 -36.85 -5.35 -5.22
N GLN A 527 -37.29 -4.26 -5.84
CA GLN A 527 -38.30 -3.35 -5.30
C GLN A 527 -39.71 -3.69 -5.83
N LEU A 528 -40.73 -3.01 -5.33
CA LEU A 528 -42.11 -3.14 -5.84
C LEU A 528 -42.30 -2.60 -7.27
N PHE A 529 -41.30 -1.88 -7.80
CA PHE A 529 -41.23 -1.33 -9.14
C PHE A 529 -39.90 -1.71 -9.81
N GLU A 530 -39.82 -1.53 -11.11
CA GLU A 530 -38.58 -1.78 -11.86
C GLU A 530 -37.59 -0.64 -11.64
N VAL A 531 -36.35 -1.00 -11.33
CA VAL A 531 -35.26 -0.04 -11.16
C VAL A 531 -34.30 -0.17 -12.34
N PRO A 532 -34.32 0.78 -13.30
CA PRO A 532 -33.32 0.83 -14.35
C PRO A 532 -32.00 1.31 -13.77
N VAL A 533 -30.93 0.56 -14.03
CA VAL A 533 -29.53 0.90 -13.81
C VAL A 533 -28.98 1.31 -15.16
N GLN A 534 -28.46 2.51 -15.28
CA GLN A 534 -28.00 3.06 -16.55
C GLN A 534 -26.65 3.74 -16.39
N ALA A 535 -25.83 3.66 -17.42
CA ALA A 535 -24.61 4.44 -17.53
C ALA A 535 -24.72 5.39 -18.73
N ALA A 536 -24.31 6.63 -18.56
CA ALA A 536 -24.43 7.66 -19.59
C ALA A 536 -23.13 8.46 -19.74
N ILE A 537 -22.83 8.90 -20.97
CA ILE A 537 -21.77 9.85 -21.30
C ILE A 537 -22.44 11.08 -21.91
N GLY A 538 -22.26 12.28 -21.27
CA GLY A 538 -22.86 13.52 -21.74
C GLY A 538 -24.38 13.41 -21.93
N GLY A 539 -25.08 12.70 -21.03
CA GLY A 539 -26.54 12.46 -21.09
C GLY A 539 -26.99 11.34 -22.03
N LYS A 540 -26.11 10.78 -22.86
CA LYS A 540 -26.43 9.65 -23.74
C LYS A 540 -26.19 8.34 -23.02
N VAL A 541 -27.23 7.55 -22.84
CA VAL A 541 -27.15 6.21 -22.22
C VAL A 541 -26.35 5.27 -23.13
N ILE A 542 -25.26 4.70 -22.58
CA ILE A 542 -24.37 3.75 -23.26
C ILE A 542 -24.61 2.32 -22.81
N ALA A 543 -24.98 2.09 -21.55
CA ALA A 543 -25.32 0.77 -21.02
C ALA A 543 -26.56 0.85 -20.14
N ARG A 544 -27.34 -0.22 -20.10
CA ARG A 544 -28.58 -0.30 -19.32
C ARG A 544 -28.86 -1.73 -18.90
N GLU A 545 -29.15 -1.89 -17.62
CA GLU A 545 -29.72 -3.10 -17.02
C GLU A 545 -30.97 -2.74 -16.21
N THR A 546 -31.75 -3.72 -15.82
CA THR A 546 -33.02 -3.46 -15.09
C THR A 546 -33.22 -4.49 -13.98
N VAL A 547 -33.26 -4.00 -12.72
CA VAL A 547 -33.70 -4.81 -11.58
C VAL A 547 -35.20 -5.01 -11.68
N ARG A 548 -35.63 -6.26 -11.86
CA ARG A 548 -37.04 -6.60 -12.06
C ARG A 548 -37.84 -6.36 -10.79
N ALA A 549 -39.04 -5.79 -10.93
CA ALA A 549 -39.98 -5.62 -9.82
C ALA A 549 -40.37 -6.95 -9.17
N MET A 550 -40.58 -6.94 -7.85
CA MET A 550 -41.26 -8.04 -7.18
C MET A 550 -42.66 -8.25 -7.77
N ARG A 551 -42.98 -9.48 -8.13
CA ARG A 551 -44.33 -9.84 -8.59
C ARG A 551 -45.17 -10.26 -7.39
N LYS A 552 -46.22 -9.49 -7.10
CA LYS A 552 -47.30 -9.96 -6.26
C LYS A 552 -48.33 -10.64 -7.19
N ASP A 553 -48.64 -11.89 -6.94
CA ASP A 553 -49.66 -12.60 -7.72
C ASP A 553 -51.06 -12.05 -7.33
N VAL A 554 -51.50 -11.03 -8.08
CA VAL A 554 -52.80 -10.40 -7.87
C VAL A 554 -53.93 -11.27 -8.42
N LEU A 555 -53.59 -12.34 -9.17
CA LEU A 555 -54.55 -13.26 -9.79
C LEU A 555 -54.81 -14.50 -8.93
N ALA A 556 -54.01 -14.77 -7.90
CA ALA A 556 -54.14 -15.94 -7.02
C ALA A 556 -55.54 -16.09 -6.38
N LYS A 557 -56.26 -14.98 -6.19
CA LYS A 557 -57.62 -14.95 -5.62
C LYS A 557 -58.72 -14.88 -6.69
N CYS A 558 -58.39 -14.97 -7.98
CA CYS A 558 -59.37 -14.95 -9.05
C CYS A 558 -59.79 -16.37 -9.42
N TYR A 559 -60.82 -16.90 -8.76
CA TYR A 559 -61.48 -18.14 -9.13
C TYR A 559 -62.38 -17.89 -10.34
N GLY A 560 -62.21 -18.69 -11.42
CA GLY A 560 -63.07 -18.66 -12.63
C GLY A 560 -62.50 -17.86 -13.80
N GLY A 561 -63.06 -18.04 -14.98
CA GLY A 561 -62.57 -17.57 -16.28
C GLY A 561 -62.81 -16.09 -16.62
N ASP A 562 -63.11 -15.20 -15.67
CA ASP A 562 -63.31 -13.78 -15.92
C ASP A 562 -62.03 -13.05 -16.38
N ILE A 563 -61.83 -13.06 -17.70
CA ILE A 563 -60.68 -12.45 -18.38
C ILE A 563 -60.69 -10.92 -18.18
N THR A 564 -61.85 -10.30 -18.11
CA THR A 564 -62.00 -8.84 -17.98
C THR A 564 -61.50 -8.37 -16.60
N ARG A 565 -61.87 -9.09 -15.54
CA ARG A 565 -61.45 -8.82 -14.18
C ARG A 565 -59.92 -9.04 -14.01
N LYS A 566 -59.37 -10.10 -14.64
CA LYS A 566 -57.94 -10.36 -14.65
C LYS A 566 -57.14 -9.23 -15.33
N LYS A 567 -57.60 -8.77 -16.51
CA LYS A 567 -56.98 -7.62 -17.20
C LYS A 567 -57.02 -6.34 -16.36
N LYS A 568 -58.17 -6.02 -15.76
CA LYS A 568 -58.36 -4.82 -14.93
C LYS A 568 -57.46 -4.83 -13.67
N LEU A 569 -57.25 -6.00 -13.06
CA LEU A 569 -56.34 -6.14 -11.91
C LEU A 569 -54.87 -5.98 -12.33
N LEU A 570 -54.48 -6.52 -13.49
CA LEU A 570 -53.13 -6.34 -14.04
C LEU A 570 -52.87 -4.89 -14.45
N GLU A 571 -53.84 -4.18 -15.02
CA GLU A 571 -53.74 -2.75 -15.34
C GLU A 571 -53.58 -1.90 -14.08
N LYS A 572 -54.40 -2.13 -13.04
CA LYS A 572 -54.25 -1.44 -11.75
C LYS A 572 -52.90 -1.71 -11.10
N GLN A 573 -52.36 -2.93 -11.21
CA GLN A 573 -51.04 -3.24 -10.72
C GLN A 573 -49.97 -2.48 -11.50
N LYS A 574 -50.09 -2.38 -12.83
CA LYS A 574 -49.20 -1.62 -13.69
C LYS A 574 -49.22 -0.12 -13.38
N GLU A 575 -50.40 0.46 -13.19
CA GLU A 575 -50.54 1.87 -12.79
C GLU A 575 -49.99 2.13 -11.39
N GLY A 576 -50.26 1.24 -10.43
CA GLY A 576 -49.69 1.33 -9.07
C GLY A 576 -48.16 1.29 -9.06
N LYS A 577 -47.57 0.39 -9.85
CA LYS A 577 -46.13 0.32 -10.03
C LYS A 577 -45.55 1.59 -10.68
N LYS A 578 -46.25 2.17 -11.67
CA LYS A 578 -45.85 3.43 -12.31
C LYS A 578 -45.86 4.60 -11.32
N LYS A 579 -46.88 4.69 -10.44
CA LYS A 579 -46.93 5.69 -9.36
C LYS A 579 -45.84 5.48 -8.30
N MET A 580 -45.60 4.24 -7.88
CA MET A 580 -44.52 3.94 -6.93
C MET A 580 -43.13 4.29 -7.48
N ARG A 581 -42.91 4.08 -8.78
CA ARG A 581 -41.65 4.45 -9.44
C ARG A 581 -41.39 5.95 -9.42
N SER A 582 -42.43 6.79 -9.53
CA SER A 582 -42.29 8.25 -9.54
C SER A 582 -42.15 8.86 -8.13
N LEU A 583 -42.38 8.10 -7.06
CA LEU A 583 -42.37 8.55 -5.67
C LEU A 583 -41.31 7.83 -4.82
N GLY A 584 -40.73 6.72 -5.32
CA GLY A 584 -39.81 5.89 -4.57
C GLY A 584 -38.37 6.31 -4.80
N THR A 585 -37.68 6.72 -3.76
CA THR A 585 -36.21 6.77 -3.68
C THR A 585 -35.66 5.35 -3.61
N VAL A 586 -34.69 5.03 -4.45
CA VAL A 586 -34.00 3.74 -4.40
C VAL A 586 -32.79 3.90 -3.49
N GLN A 587 -32.84 3.26 -2.33
CA GLN A 587 -31.65 3.13 -1.48
C GLN A 587 -30.75 2.05 -2.07
N ILE A 588 -29.48 2.38 -2.25
CA ILE A 588 -28.43 1.45 -2.66
C ILE A 588 -27.87 0.84 -1.39
N PRO A 589 -27.97 -0.48 -1.19
CA PRO A 589 -27.39 -1.11 -0.01
C PRO A 589 -25.86 -1.06 -0.08
N PRO A 590 -25.16 -0.97 1.07
CA PRO A 590 -23.69 -0.95 1.14
C PRO A 590 -23.03 -2.10 0.39
N GLU A 591 -23.65 -3.29 0.43
CA GLU A 591 -23.17 -4.48 -0.27
C GLU A 591 -23.11 -4.29 -1.80
N ALA A 592 -24.00 -3.44 -2.37
CA ALA A 592 -23.95 -3.14 -3.80
C ALA A 592 -22.76 -2.25 -4.18
N PHE A 593 -22.33 -1.34 -3.28
CA PHE A 593 -21.10 -0.58 -3.47
C PHE A 593 -19.86 -1.50 -3.35
N MET A 594 -19.84 -2.38 -2.34
CA MET A 594 -18.76 -3.34 -2.16
C MET A 594 -18.64 -4.32 -3.33
N ALA A 595 -19.78 -4.80 -3.86
CA ALA A 595 -19.79 -5.67 -5.04
C ALA A 595 -19.23 -4.99 -6.30
N VAL A 596 -19.33 -3.67 -6.37
CA VAL A 596 -18.78 -2.87 -7.47
C VAL A 596 -17.26 -2.77 -7.38
N LEU A 597 -16.70 -2.64 -6.18
CA LEU A 597 -15.24 -2.63 -5.95
C LEU A 597 -14.58 -3.96 -6.35
N LYS A 598 -15.33 -5.08 -6.18
CA LYS A 598 -14.90 -6.44 -6.57
C LYS A 598 -15.21 -6.77 -8.03
N LEU A 599 -15.29 -5.75 -8.91
CA LEU A 599 -15.68 -5.93 -10.32
C LEU A 599 -14.79 -6.91 -11.08
N ASP A 600 -13.59 -7.11 -10.62
CA ASP A 600 -12.52 -7.71 -11.38
C ASP A 600 -11.98 -9.03 -10.76
N GLU A 601 -12.68 -9.60 -9.75
CA GLU A 601 -12.30 -10.88 -9.11
C GLU A 601 -12.85 -12.15 -9.83
N GLU A 602 -13.49 -12.05 -11.03
CA GLU A 602 -13.96 -13.21 -11.81
C GLU A 602 -13.24 -13.36 -13.14
#